data_16d598bc4fb74ffadf99b0a945c56333
#
_entry.id   16d598bc4fb74ffadf99b0a945c56333
#
_cell.length_a   1.000
_cell.length_b   1.000
_cell.length_c   1.000
_cell.angle_alpha   90.00
_cell.angle_beta   90.00
_cell.angle_gamma   90.00
#
_symmetry.space_group_name_H-M   'P 1'
#
loop_
_entity.id
_entity.type
_entity.pdbx_description
1 polymer ?
#
loop_
_entity_poly.entity_id
_entity_poly.type
_entity_poly.pdbx_seq_one_letter_code
_entity_poly.pdbx_strand_id
1 'polypeptide(L)'
;MDKNKIFLYMSRWAFHGGAPGLGLFSFDTQTGELEFLRHLNETVSLDPTYLDEEKKILYICNEANLVEETGYDTGRVYAYRIDPEDGSLEELFRQDTYCPFPDYVNFILDKKHMIVPHHSWATGITNIEKDENGNYVPVTRWMDSAIDLFRMKPDGTVDKLVDVKKHRFDKRTKDYENRVTVPHPHCAVRSPSGKLFAVCDKGDCHVYLYTVDMAVYEHKRDSLRAAMTFWTDNL
;
A
#
# COMPACT_ATOMS: atom_id res chain seq x y z
N MET A 1 2.79 31.33 -8.83
CA MET A 1 1.42 30.77 -8.78
C MET A 1 0.48 31.77 -8.09
N ASP A 2 -0.74 31.93 -8.57
CA ASP A 2 -1.77 32.72 -7.88
C ASP A 2 -1.99 32.12 -6.48
N LYS A 3 -2.13 32.97 -5.45
CA LYS A 3 -2.26 32.56 -4.05
C LYS A 3 -3.51 31.70 -3.79
N ASN A 4 -4.45 31.72 -4.71
CA ASN A 4 -5.70 30.98 -4.62
C ASN A 4 -5.68 29.65 -5.38
N LYS A 5 -4.62 29.37 -6.14
CA LYS A 5 -4.48 28.12 -6.90
C LYS A 5 -3.54 27.15 -6.20
N ILE A 6 -3.97 25.90 -6.08
CA ILE A 6 -3.17 24.77 -5.58
C ILE A 6 -3.06 23.69 -6.65
N PHE A 7 -2.01 22.90 -6.59
CA PHE A 7 -1.87 21.72 -7.45
C PHE A 7 -2.59 20.54 -6.84
N LEU A 8 -3.31 19.78 -7.69
CA LEU A 8 -3.89 18.52 -7.34
C LEU A 8 -3.31 17.42 -8.24
N TYR A 9 -2.93 16.31 -7.62
CA TYR A 9 -2.43 15.12 -8.30
C TYR A 9 -3.53 14.06 -8.26
N MET A 10 -3.99 13.62 -9.44
CA MET A 10 -5.04 12.61 -9.56
C MET A 10 -4.47 11.37 -10.22
N SER A 11 -4.42 10.29 -9.46
CA SER A 11 -4.01 8.98 -9.97
C SER A 11 -5.14 8.29 -10.74
N ARG A 12 -4.76 7.43 -11.66
CA ARG A 12 -5.66 6.57 -12.42
C ARG A 12 -5.20 5.13 -12.36
N TRP A 13 -6.17 4.27 -12.15
CA TRP A 13 -5.98 2.83 -12.07
C TRP A 13 -6.18 2.18 -13.44
N ALA A 14 -5.31 1.25 -13.84
CA ALA A 14 -5.29 0.67 -15.18
C ALA A 14 -6.25 -0.51 -15.39
N PHE A 15 -6.95 -0.95 -14.36
CA PHE A 15 -7.86 -2.08 -14.46
C PHE A 15 -9.14 -1.74 -15.25
N HIS A 16 -9.75 -2.74 -15.86
CA HIS A 16 -10.99 -2.61 -16.65
C HIS A 16 -10.88 -1.67 -17.85
N GLY A 17 -9.69 -1.56 -18.46
CA GLY A 17 -9.49 -0.77 -19.68
C GLY A 17 -9.30 0.73 -19.44
N GLY A 18 -9.13 1.15 -18.19
CA GLY A 18 -8.69 2.50 -17.87
C GLY A 18 -7.24 2.73 -18.30
N ALA A 19 -6.92 3.95 -18.74
CA ALA A 19 -5.53 4.33 -18.97
C ALA A 19 -4.86 4.57 -17.59
N PRO A 20 -3.68 3.96 -17.32
CA PRO A 20 -2.94 4.24 -16.09
C PRO A 20 -2.43 5.66 -16.08
N GLY A 21 -1.98 6.12 -14.92
CA GLY A 21 -1.18 7.33 -14.85
C GLY A 21 -1.51 8.30 -13.74
N LEU A 22 -0.88 9.45 -13.83
CA LEU A 22 -1.00 10.57 -12.92
C LEU A 22 -1.24 11.84 -13.71
N GLY A 23 -2.34 12.53 -13.40
CA GLY A 23 -2.68 13.83 -13.96
C GLY A 23 -2.37 14.95 -12.97
N LEU A 24 -1.91 16.08 -13.48
CA LEU A 24 -1.76 17.33 -12.75
C LEU A 24 -2.91 18.26 -13.10
N PHE A 25 -3.52 18.82 -12.05
CA PHE A 25 -4.59 19.80 -12.15
C PHE A 25 -4.24 21.03 -11.32
N SER A 26 -4.77 22.18 -11.71
CA SER A 26 -4.88 23.34 -10.84
C SER A 26 -6.29 23.42 -10.26
N PHE A 27 -6.40 23.79 -9.00
CA PHE A 27 -7.66 24.01 -8.31
C PHE A 27 -7.68 25.42 -7.72
N ASP A 28 -8.69 26.20 -8.10
CA ASP A 28 -8.91 27.51 -7.53
C ASP A 28 -9.76 27.39 -6.26
N THR A 29 -9.18 27.73 -5.12
CA THR A 29 -9.82 27.59 -3.80
C THR A 29 -10.94 28.60 -3.54
N GLN A 30 -11.05 29.66 -4.35
CA GLN A 30 -12.11 30.66 -4.23
C GLN A 30 -13.31 30.34 -5.11
N THR A 31 -13.04 29.94 -6.35
CA THR A 31 -14.11 29.66 -7.33
C THR A 31 -14.54 28.20 -7.35
N GLY A 32 -13.68 27.30 -6.86
CA GLY A 32 -13.88 25.84 -6.98
C GLY A 32 -13.57 25.30 -8.37
N GLU A 33 -12.99 26.11 -9.25
CA GLU A 33 -12.65 25.69 -10.61
C GLU A 33 -11.48 24.70 -10.60
N LEU A 34 -11.65 23.59 -11.32
CA LEU A 34 -10.64 22.56 -11.54
C LEU A 34 -10.23 22.55 -13.01
N GLU A 35 -8.94 22.76 -13.27
CA GLU A 35 -8.38 22.77 -14.62
C GLU A 35 -7.35 21.67 -14.78
N PHE A 36 -7.50 20.82 -15.80
CA PHE A 36 -6.48 19.85 -16.17
C PHE A 36 -5.29 20.56 -16.83
N LEU A 37 -4.09 20.35 -16.30
CA LEU A 37 -2.86 20.94 -16.83
C LEU A 37 -2.12 20.00 -17.77
N ARG A 38 -1.78 18.79 -17.30
CA ARG A 38 -1.03 17.80 -18.08
C ARG A 38 -0.99 16.43 -17.45
N HIS A 39 -0.63 15.43 -18.24
CA HIS A 39 -0.21 14.13 -17.70
C HIS A 39 1.24 14.19 -17.19
N LEU A 40 1.48 13.60 -16.02
CA LEU A 40 2.81 13.47 -15.41
C LEU A 40 3.37 12.05 -15.60
N ASN A 41 2.50 11.05 -15.64
CA ASN A 41 2.83 9.66 -15.92
C ASN A 41 1.64 9.01 -16.63
N GLU A 42 1.88 8.20 -17.66
CA GLU A 42 0.85 7.52 -18.46
C GLU A 42 1.01 6.00 -18.49
N THR A 43 1.99 5.45 -17.77
CA THR A 43 2.35 4.03 -17.87
C THR A 43 2.18 3.24 -16.58
N VAL A 44 2.10 3.90 -15.43
CA VAL A 44 2.04 3.24 -14.13
C VAL A 44 0.63 3.30 -13.57
N SER A 45 0.11 2.14 -13.16
CA SER A 45 -1.15 2.06 -12.40
C SER A 45 -0.89 2.56 -10.99
N LEU A 46 -1.51 3.66 -10.62
CA LEU A 46 -1.21 4.37 -9.39
C LEU A 46 -2.42 4.42 -8.47
N ASP A 47 -2.18 4.19 -7.20
CA ASP A 47 -3.16 4.23 -6.13
C ASP A 47 -2.90 5.33 -5.10
N PRO A 48 -3.75 5.42 -4.05
CA PRO A 48 -3.71 6.51 -3.09
C PRO A 48 -2.32 6.87 -2.64
N THR A 49 -2.11 8.16 -2.58
CA THR A 49 -0.81 8.79 -2.39
C THR A 49 -0.68 9.35 -0.97
N TYR A 50 0.55 9.52 -0.53
CA TYR A 50 0.88 10.28 0.67
C TYR A 50 1.71 11.50 0.28
N LEU A 51 1.28 12.68 0.70
CA LEU A 51 2.00 13.93 0.51
C LEU A 51 2.76 14.31 1.79
N ASP A 52 4.08 14.38 1.71
CA ASP A 52 4.89 15.07 2.70
C ASP A 52 5.01 16.54 2.30
N GLU A 53 4.13 17.37 2.84
CA GLU A 53 4.06 18.80 2.51
C GLU A 53 5.34 19.56 2.92
N GLU A 54 5.99 19.14 4.00
CA GLU A 54 7.20 19.77 4.51
C GLU A 54 8.39 19.54 3.57
N LYS A 55 8.56 18.30 3.13
CA LYS A 55 9.64 17.91 2.23
C LYS A 55 9.30 18.10 0.74
N LYS A 56 8.04 18.41 0.42
CA LYS A 56 7.52 18.45 -0.95
C LYS A 56 7.75 17.13 -1.70
N ILE A 57 7.43 16.02 -1.03
CA ILE A 57 7.58 14.68 -1.60
C ILE A 57 6.20 14.02 -1.69
N LEU A 58 5.89 13.52 -2.89
CA LEU A 58 4.70 12.71 -3.17
C LEU A 58 5.13 11.25 -3.24
N TYR A 59 4.55 10.40 -2.38
CA TYR A 59 4.75 8.95 -2.40
C TYR A 59 3.53 8.29 -3.02
N ILE A 60 3.74 7.36 -3.93
CA ILE A 60 2.68 6.74 -4.74
C ILE A 60 2.92 5.23 -4.80
N CYS A 61 1.88 4.43 -4.55
CA CYS A 61 1.91 3.00 -4.81
C CYS A 61 1.64 2.72 -6.28
N ASN A 62 2.36 1.75 -6.84
CA ASN A 62 1.99 1.10 -8.08
C ASN A 62 1.23 -0.19 -7.73
N GLU A 63 -0.10 -0.13 -7.80
CA GLU A 63 -0.96 -1.29 -7.60
C GLU A 63 -0.84 -2.25 -8.81
N ALA A 64 0.26 -2.97 -8.84
CA ALA A 64 0.57 -3.91 -9.90
C ALA A 64 1.35 -5.11 -9.35
N ASN A 65 1.38 -6.17 -10.16
CA ASN A 65 2.32 -7.27 -9.98
C ASN A 65 3.43 -7.14 -11.02
N LEU A 66 4.66 -6.94 -10.55
CA LEU A 66 5.83 -6.66 -11.37
C LEU A 66 6.67 -7.92 -11.64
N VAL A 67 6.07 -9.10 -11.62
CA VAL A 67 6.78 -10.37 -11.80
C VAL A 67 7.60 -10.44 -13.08
N GLU A 68 7.13 -9.82 -14.17
CA GLU A 68 7.86 -9.78 -15.44
C GLU A 68 9.14 -8.96 -15.37
N GLU A 69 9.18 -7.91 -14.53
CA GLU A 69 10.37 -7.08 -14.34
C GLU A 69 11.35 -7.66 -13.33
N THR A 70 10.84 -8.24 -12.23
CA THR A 70 11.63 -8.60 -11.05
C THR A 70 11.89 -10.10 -10.93
N GLY A 71 11.12 -10.92 -11.63
CA GLY A 71 11.17 -12.38 -11.56
C GLY A 71 10.38 -12.99 -10.40
N TYR A 72 9.72 -12.18 -9.57
CA TYR A 72 8.84 -12.63 -8.48
C TYR A 72 7.73 -11.63 -8.22
N ASP A 73 6.68 -12.09 -7.53
CA ASP A 73 5.49 -11.26 -7.25
C ASP A 73 5.83 -10.10 -6.30
N THR A 74 5.89 -8.90 -6.84
CA THR A 74 6.13 -7.65 -6.12
C THR A 74 5.28 -6.52 -6.66
N GLY A 75 5.09 -5.49 -5.85
CA GLY A 75 4.65 -4.17 -6.29
C GLY A 75 5.77 -3.15 -6.12
N ARG A 76 5.43 -1.88 -6.16
CA ARG A 76 6.42 -0.80 -6.06
C ARG A 76 5.83 0.46 -5.42
N VAL A 77 6.66 1.15 -4.64
CA VAL A 77 6.40 2.52 -4.19
C VAL A 77 7.36 3.45 -4.91
N TYR A 78 6.83 4.54 -5.45
CA TYR A 78 7.58 5.65 -6.02
C TYR A 78 7.57 6.83 -5.07
N ALA A 79 8.63 7.61 -5.06
CA ALA A 79 8.67 8.92 -4.44
C ALA A 79 9.14 9.97 -5.44
N TYR A 80 8.42 11.06 -5.49
CA TYR A 80 8.69 12.18 -6.38
C TYR A 80 8.85 13.46 -5.60
N ARG A 81 9.85 14.24 -5.93
CA ARG A 81 9.97 15.64 -5.51
C ARG A 81 9.02 16.49 -6.34
N ILE A 82 8.27 17.34 -5.67
CA ILE A 82 7.37 18.29 -6.31
C ILE A 82 8.09 19.60 -6.54
N ASP A 83 8.09 20.10 -7.78
CA ASP A 83 8.43 21.48 -8.07
C ASP A 83 7.25 22.39 -7.66
N PRO A 84 7.45 23.31 -6.69
CA PRO A 84 6.36 24.16 -6.21
C PRO A 84 5.94 25.24 -7.21
N GLU A 85 6.74 25.52 -8.25
CA GLU A 85 6.46 26.55 -9.24
C GLU A 85 5.45 26.07 -10.29
N ASP A 86 5.66 24.83 -10.79
CA ASP A 86 4.86 24.33 -11.90
C ASP A 86 4.17 22.96 -11.62
N GLY A 87 4.39 22.37 -10.44
CA GLY A 87 3.82 21.09 -10.03
C GLY A 87 4.43 19.88 -10.73
N SER A 88 5.56 20.05 -11.43
CA SER A 88 6.26 18.91 -12.03
C SER A 88 6.85 17.97 -10.99
N LEU A 89 7.09 16.72 -11.39
CA LEU A 89 7.60 15.67 -10.53
C LEU A 89 8.96 15.18 -11.02
N GLU A 90 9.91 15.15 -10.10
CA GLU A 90 11.23 14.52 -10.28
C GLU A 90 11.26 13.23 -9.48
N GLU A 91 11.51 12.08 -10.11
CA GLU A 91 11.62 10.81 -9.38
C GLU A 91 12.87 10.83 -8.48
N LEU A 92 12.65 10.65 -7.16
CA LEU A 92 13.70 10.54 -6.16
C LEU A 92 14.18 9.11 -5.98
N PHE A 93 13.24 8.18 -5.91
CA PHE A 93 13.51 6.76 -5.83
C PHE A 93 12.28 5.93 -6.19
N ARG A 94 12.55 4.67 -6.46
CA ARG A 94 11.56 3.60 -6.51
C ARG A 94 12.02 2.45 -5.60
N GLN A 95 11.07 1.84 -4.88
CA GLN A 95 11.31 0.74 -3.97
C GLN A 95 10.36 -0.39 -4.28
N ASP A 96 10.90 -1.55 -4.65
CA ASP A 96 10.10 -2.77 -4.78
C ASP A 96 9.62 -3.22 -3.40
N THR A 97 8.38 -3.65 -3.33
CA THR A 97 7.73 -4.14 -2.12
C THR A 97 7.83 -5.66 -2.03
N TYR A 98 7.45 -6.24 -0.89
CA TYR A 98 7.64 -7.68 -0.65
C TYR A 98 6.37 -8.50 -0.92
N CYS A 99 5.32 -7.84 -1.35
CA CYS A 99 4.12 -8.44 -1.94
C CYS A 99 3.69 -7.63 -3.15
N PRO A 100 2.91 -8.19 -4.08
CA PRO A 100 2.31 -7.44 -5.17
C PRO A 100 1.17 -6.55 -4.68
N PHE A 101 0.70 -5.67 -5.53
CA PHE A 101 -0.47 -4.81 -5.32
C PHE A 101 -0.42 -4.01 -4.02
N PRO A 102 0.58 -3.11 -3.82
CA PRO A 102 0.55 -2.17 -2.73
C PRO A 102 -0.58 -1.16 -2.92
N ASP A 103 -1.48 -1.06 -1.94
CA ASP A 103 -2.72 -0.27 -2.03
C ASP A 103 -2.63 1.09 -1.36
N TYR A 104 -1.67 1.27 -0.47
CA TYR A 104 -1.63 2.46 0.36
C TYR A 104 -0.21 2.77 0.83
N VAL A 105 0.06 4.05 1.06
CA VAL A 105 1.28 4.51 1.75
C VAL A 105 0.87 5.38 2.92
N ASN A 106 1.41 5.11 4.10
CA ASN A 106 1.32 6.02 5.23
C ASN A 106 2.64 6.03 6.03
N PHE A 107 2.77 6.97 6.94
CA PHE A 107 3.97 7.16 7.74
C PHE A 107 3.65 7.15 9.22
N ILE A 108 4.59 6.65 10.03
CA ILE A 108 4.60 6.89 11.47
C ILE A 108 4.74 8.40 11.72
N LEU A 109 4.29 8.87 12.87
CA LEU A 109 4.23 10.30 13.18
C LEU A 109 5.57 11.03 13.03
N ASP A 110 6.68 10.32 13.29
CA ASP A 110 8.04 10.87 13.15
C ASP A 110 8.56 10.86 11.69
N LYS A 111 7.77 10.36 10.76
CA LYS A 111 8.11 10.19 9.34
C LYS A 111 9.39 9.37 9.08
N LYS A 112 9.89 8.64 10.08
CA LYS A 112 11.07 7.77 9.93
C LYS A 112 10.73 6.37 9.46
N HIS A 113 9.46 6.01 9.43
CA HIS A 113 9.00 4.72 8.95
C HIS A 113 7.78 4.88 8.07
N MET A 114 7.80 4.18 6.96
CA MET A 114 6.73 4.07 5.98
C MET A 114 6.07 2.71 6.12
N ILE A 115 4.75 2.68 6.14
CA ILE A 115 3.94 1.48 6.18
C ILE A 115 3.20 1.32 4.85
N VAL A 116 3.26 0.12 4.28
CA VAL A 116 2.66 -0.20 2.98
C VAL A 116 1.87 -1.50 3.10
N PRO A 117 0.54 -1.45 3.14
CA PRO A 117 -0.29 -2.63 3.02
C PRO A 117 -0.40 -3.08 1.57
N HIS A 118 -0.55 -4.40 1.38
CA HIS A 118 -0.65 -5.05 0.09
C HIS A 118 -1.84 -5.98 0.09
N HIS A 119 -2.64 -5.94 -0.94
CA HIS A 119 -3.63 -6.97 -1.16
C HIS A 119 -3.08 -8.11 -2.00
N SER A 120 -3.73 -9.27 -1.94
CA SER A 120 -3.48 -10.35 -2.88
C SER A 120 -4.67 -10.54 -3.80
N TRP A 121 -4.44 -11.13 -4.96
CA TRP A 121 -5.52 -11.71 -5.74
C TRP A 121 -5.93 -13.05 -5.15
N ALA A 122 -7.21 -13.40 -5.30
CA ALA A 122 -7.71 -14.73 -4.98
C ALA A 122 -7.16 -15.80 -5.95
N THR A 123 -5.89 -15.70 -6.30
CA THR A 123 -5.19 -16.64 -7.17
C THR A 123 -4.48 -17.66 -6.31
N GLY A 124 -4.79 -18.92 -6.54
CA GLY A 124 -4.17 -20.03 -5.85
C GLY A 124 -3.56 -21.02 -6.82
N ILE A 125 -2.43 -21.59 -6.42
CA ILE A 125 -1.78 -22.70 -7.11
C ILE A 125 -2.14 -23.98 -6.40
N THR A 126 -2.77 -24.93 -7.11
CA THR A 126 -3.08 -26.25 -6.56
C THR A 126 -1.89 -27.20 -6.76
N ASN A 127 -1.35 -27.67 -5.67
CA ASN A 127 -0.29 -28.69 -5.64
C ASN A 127 -0.89 -30.04 -5.19
N ILE A 128 -0.22 -31.13 -5.55
CA ILE A 128 -0.56 -32.45 -5.05
C ILE A 128 0.43 -32.77 -3.94
N GLU A 129 -0.06 -32.92 -2.72
CA GLU A 129 0.73 -33.23 -1.53
C GLU A 129 0.26 -34.55 -0.89
N LYS A 130 1.04 -35.08 0.05
CA LYS A 130 0.61 -36.22 0.88
C LYS A 130 0.06 -35.72 2.19
N ASP A 131 -1.10 -36.26 2.59
CA ASP A 131 -1.66 -36.06 3.92
C ASP A 131 -0.87 -36.87 4.98
N GLU A 132 -1.26 -36.77 6.24
CA GLU A 132 -0.68 -37.46 7.37
C GLU A 132 -0.77 -39.01 7.27
N ASN A 133 -1.71 -39.51 6.45
CA ASN A 133 -1.91 -40.94 6.21
C ASN A 133 -1.18 -41.43 4.94
N GLY A 134 -0.47 -40.54 4.25
CA GLY A 134 0.26 -40.85 3.04
C GLY A 134 -0.56 -40.82 1.75
N ASN A 135 -1.83 -40.40 1.78
CA ASN A 135 -2.67 -40.28 0.60
C ASN A 135 -2.37 -38.99 -0.16
N TYR A 136 -2.46 -39.03 -1.48
CA TYR A 136 -2.35 -37.81 -2.29
C TYR A 136 -3.62 -36.99 -2.23
N VAL A 137 -3.47 -35.72 -1.86
CA VAL A 137 -4.56 -34.74 -1.75
C VAL A 137 -4.21 -33.44 -2.47
N PRO A 138 -5.18 -32.75 -3.09
CA PRO A 138 -4.95 -31.43 -3.66
C PRO A 138 -4.87 -30.39 -2.54
N VAL A 139 -3.80 -29.57 -2.55
CA VAL A 139 -3.61 -28.45 -1.61
C VAL A 139 -3.46 -27.17 -2.39
N THR A 140 -4.35 -26.20 -2.16
CA THR A 140 -4.24 -24.88 -2.79
C THR A 140 -3.49 -23.93 -1.87
N ARG A 141 -2.41 -23.34 -2.39
CA ARG A 141 -1.67 -22.27 -1.73
C ARG A 141 -2.05 -20.95 -2.39
N TRP A 142 -2.43 -20.00 -1.58
CA TRP A 142 -2.84 -18.68 -2.02
C TRP A 142 -1.67 -17.70 -1.90
N MET A 143 -1.70 -16.67 -2.74
CA MET A 143 -0.76 -15.55 -2.66
C MET A 143 -0.81 -14.92 -1.26
N ASP A 144 0.35 -14.59 -0.70
CA ASP A 144 0.43 -13.88 0.57
C ASP A 144 -0.06 -12.44 0.42
N SER A 145 -0.73 -11.94 1.45
CA SER A 145 -1.00 -10.51 1.67
C SER A 145 -0.19 -10.05 2.85
N ALA A 146 0.30 -8.83 2.83
CA ALA A 146 1.20 -8.37 3.88
C ALA A 146 1.11 -6.87 4.14
N ILE A 147 1.77 -6.46 5.19
CA ILE A 147 2.07 -5.08 5.52
C ILE A 147 3.58 -4.97 5.63
N ASP A 148 4.19 -4.18 4.78
CA ASP A 148 5.61 -3.87 4.83
C ASP A 148 5.86 -2.65 5.72
N LEU A 149 6.93 -2.68 6.51
CA LEU A 149 7.43 -1.56 7.28
C LEU A 149 8.84 -1.22 6.82
N PHE A 150 9.00 -0.05 6.22
CA PHE A 150 10.30 0.46 5.78
C PHE A 150 10.82 1.54 6.71
N ARG A 151 12.12 1.53 7.00
CA ARG A 151 12.81 2.66 7.59
C ARG A 151 13.19 3.67 6.51
N MET A 152 12.97 4.96 6.84
CA MET A 152 13.28 6.07 5.94
C MET A 152 14.56 6.79 6.37
N LYS A 153 15.28 7.32 5.41
CA LYS A 153 16.37 8.27 5.64
C LYS A 153 15.82 9.69 5.85
N PRO A 154 16.62 10.60 6.41
CA PRO A 154 16.20 11.99 6.60
C PRO A 154 15.82 12.73 5.31
N ASP A 155 16.40 12.34 4.17
CA ASP A 155 16.11 12.90 2.87
C ASP A 155 14.77 12.43 2.25
N GLY A 156 14.08 11.50 2.92
CA GLY A 156 12.80 10.93 2.47
C GLY A 156 12.94 9.71 1.58
N THR A 157 14.15 9.21 1.37
CA THR A 157 14.37 7.95 0.64
C THR A 157 14.30 6.74 1.57
N VAL A 158 14.05 5.54 1.01
CA VAL A 158 14.06 4.29 1.78
C VAL A 158 15.49 3.93 2.18
N ASP A 159 15.65 3.54 3.44
CA ASP A 159 16.89 2.94 3.94
C ASP A 159 16.83 1.41 3.81
N LYS A 160 15.81 0.79 4.41
CA LYS A 160 15.63 -0.67 4.35
C LYS A 160 14.24 -1.11 4.78
N LEU A 161 13.85 -2.31 4.39
CA LEU A 161 12.74 -3.04 5.01
C LEU A 161 13.12 -3.42 6.45
N VAL A 162 12.19 -3.24 7.37
CA VAL A 162 12.37 -3.49 8.80
C VAL A 162 11.57 -4.67 9.27
N ASP A 163 10.35 -4.79 8.78
CA ASP A 163 9.41 -5.83 9.19
C ASP A 163 8.37 -6.10 8.12
N VAL A 164 7.82 -7.31 8.11
CA VAL A 164 6.71 -7.73 7.25
C VAL A 164 5.71 -8.50 8.10
N LYS A 165 4.45 -8.07 8.12
CA LYS A 165 3.36 -8.81 8.74
C LYS A 165 2.45 -9.39 7.68
N LYS A 166 2.44 -10.72 7.60
CA LYS A 166 1.56 -11.45 6.70
C LYS A 166 0.18 -11.62 7.29
N HIS A 167 -0.82 -11.28 6.50
CA HIS A 167 -2.19 -11.66 6.77
C HIS A 167 -2.47 -13.01 6.10
N ARG A 168 -2.95 -13.98 6.87
CA ARG A 168 -3.17 -15.34 6.40
C ARG A 168 -4.52 -15.85 6.88
N PHE A 169 -5.18 -16.60 6.02
CA PHE A 169 -6.33 -17.40 6.43
C PHE A 169 -5.92 -18.85 6.63
N ASP A 170 -6.38 -19.43 7.73
CA ASP A 170 -6.39 -20.88 7.92
C ASP A 170 -7.58 -21.53 7.18
N LYS A 171 -8.62 -20.76 6.90
CA LYS A 171 -9.85 -21.21 6.24
C LYS A 171 -10.27 -20.18 5.20
N ARG A 172 -10.91 -20.66 4.12
CA ARG A 172 -11.53 -19.80 3.11
C ARG A 172 -12.71 -19.06 3.74
N THR A 173 -12.63 -17.77 3.78
CA THR A 173 -13.75 -16.90 4.11
C THR A 173 -14.58 -16.65 2.85
N LYS A 174 -15.85 -16.38 3.02
CA LYS A 174 -16.73 -15.96 1.94
C LYS A 174 -17.22 -14.55 2.22
N ASP A 175 -17.19 -13.72 1.20
CA ASP A 175 -17.80 -12.39 1.25
C ASP A 175 -19.34 -12.49 1.22
N TYR A 176 -20.01 -11.34 1.24
CA TYR A 176 -21.46 -11.24 1.20
C TYR A 176 -22.10 -11.84 -0.07
N GLU A 177 -21.34 -12.05 -1.14
CA GLU A 177 -21.79 -12.72 -2.36
C GLU A 177 -21.44 -14.23 -2.40
N ASN A 178 -20.97 -14.79 -1.27
CA ASN A 178 -20.48 -16.16 -1.15
C ASN A 178 -19.24 -16.49 -1.99
N ARG A 179 -18.51 -15.49 -2.44
CA ARG A 179 -17.22 -15.69 -3.13
C ARG A 179 -16.12 -16.02 -2.12
N VAL A 180 -15.18 -16.86 -2.53
CA VAL A 180 -13.99 -17.13 -1.71
C VAL A 180 -13.13 -15.87 -1.71
N THR A 181 -12.79 -15.40 -0.51
CA THR A 181 -11.89 -14.27 -0.33
C THR A 181 -10.55 -14.71 0.24
N VAL A 182 -9.56 -13.89 0.08
CA VAL A 182 -8.23 -14.00 0.68
C VAL A 182 -7.95 -12.73 1.46
N PRO A 183 -6.99 -12.71 2.40
CA PRO A 183 -6.63 -11.49 3.10
C PRO A 183 -6.35 -10.37 2.12
N HIS A 184 -6.83 -9.17 2.44
CA HIS A 184 -6.76 -8.03 1.55
C HIS A 184 -6.62 -6.74 2.37
N PRO A 185 -5.45 -6.55 3.06
CA PRO A 185 -5.13 -5.29 3.73
C PRO A 185 -5.14 -4.17 2.71
N HIS A 186 -6.10 -3.25 2.82
CA HIS A 186 -6.35 -2.25 1.78
C HIS A 186 -5.85 -0.87 2.17
N CYS A 187 -5.89 -0.51 3.42
CA CYS A 187 -5.41 0.78 3.88
C CYS A 187 -4.81 0.69 5.28
N ALA A 188 -3.89 1.57 5.58
CA ALA A 188 -3.29 1.72 6.90
C ALA A 188 -3.47 3.16 7.38
N VAL A 189 -4.43 3.38 8.27
CA VAL A 189 -4.77 4.71 8.79
C VAL A 189 -4.13 4.91 10.16
N ARG A 190 -3.34 5.97 10.29
CA ARG A 190 -2.68 6.33 11.54
C ARG A 190 -3.65 7.01 12.51
N SER A 191 -3.61 6.63 13.78
CA SER A 191 -4.33 7.37 14.83
C SER A 191 -3.78 8.80 14.98
N PRO A 192 -4.57 9.76 15.47
CA PRO A 192 -4.09 11.13 15.72
C PRO A 192 -2.87 11.18 16.66
N SER A 193 -2.79 10.26 17.62
CA SER A 193 -1.63 10.16 18.52
C SER A 193 -0.37 9.59 17.86
N GLY A 194 -0.49 9.03 16.66
CA GLY A 194 0.60 8.35 15.95
C GLY A 194 1.04 7.00 16.54
N LYS A 195 0.34 6.51 17.59
CA LYS A 195 0.73 5.29 18.31
C LYS A 195 0.15 4.02 17.72
N LEU A 196 -0.94 4.15 16.94
CA LEU A 196 -1.67 3.03 16.37
C LEU A 196 -1.86 3.22 14.87
N PHE A 197 -1.89 2.11 14.16
CA PHE A 197 -2.40 2.01 12.80
C PHE A 197 -3.61 1.09 12.78
N ALA A 198 -4.71 1.56 12.20
CA ALA A 198 -5.84 0.72 11.84
C ALA A 198 -5.64 0.25 10.40
N VAL A 199 -5.56 -1.05 10.20
CA VAL A 199 -5.46 -1.67 8.88
C VAL A 199 -6.76 -2.38 8.59
N CYS A 200 -7.48 -1.91 7.58
CA CYS A 200 -8.71 -2.55 7.14
C CYS A 200 -8.36 -3.69 6.18
N ASP A 201 -8.68 -4.91 6.57
CA ASP A 201 -8.56 -6.08 5.72
C ASP A 201 -9.96 -6.45 5.21
N LYS A 202 -10.26 -6.07 3.97
CA LYS A 202 -11.59 -6.31 3.38
C LYS A 202 -11.80 -7.77 2.97
N GLY A 203 -10.72 -8.55 2.88
CA GLY A 203 -10.80 -9.95 2.49
C GLY A 203 -11.24 -10.85 3.64
N ASP A 204 -10.87 -10.54 4.88
CA ASP A 204 -11.29 -11.29 6.07
C ASP A 204 -12.29 -10.54 6.96
N CYS A 205 -12.73 -9.35 6.50
CA CYS A 205 -13.71 -8.52 7.21
C CYS A 205 -13.25 -8.07 8.60
N HIS A 206 -11.94 -7.80 8.76
CA HIS A 206 -11.37 -7.35 10.03
C HIS A 206 -10.72 -5.97 9.92
N VAL A 207 -10.67 -5.28 11.05
CA VAL A 207 -9.80 -4.14 11.27
C VAL A 207 -8.72 -4.55 12.27
N TYR A 208 -7.48 -4.59 11.81
CA TYR A 208 -6.33 -4.90 12.65
C TYR A 208 -5.74 -3.62 13.23
N LEU A 209 -5.47 -3.61 14.52
CA LEU A 209 -4.74 -2.52 15.15
C LEU A 209 -3.30 -2.93 15.41
N TYR A 210 -2.38 -2.14 14.87
CA TYR A 210 -0.95 -2.32 15.02
C TYR A 210 -0.33 -1.19 15.83
N THR A 211 0.62 -1.56 16.68
CA THR A 211 1.60 -0.62 17.25
C THR A 211 2.94 -0.87 16.57
N VAL A 212 3.75 0.18 16.44
CA VAL A 212 5.15 0.05 16.07
C VAL A 212 5.99 0.19 17.32
N ASP A 213 6.63 -0.90 17.72
CA ASP A 213 7.49 -0.92 18.90
C ASP A 213 8.94 -0.59 18.51
N MET A 214 9.30 0.68 18.65
CA MET A 214 10.63 1.17 18.28
C MET A 214 11.75 0.62 19.18
N ALA A 215 11.44 0.26 20.43
CA ALA A 215 12.45 -0.31 21.33
C ALA A 215 12.83 -1.75 20.95
N VAL A 216 11.87 -2.50 20.38
CA VAL A 216 12.12 -3.85 19.87
C VAL A 216 12.93 -3.81 18.57
N TYR A 217 12.74 -2.76 17.78
CA TYR A 217 13.43 -2.57 16.51
C TYR A 217 14.96 -2.46 16.65
N GLU A 218 15.45 -1.77 17.68
CA GLU A 218 16.89 -1.65 17.90
C GLU A 218 17.56 -2.98 18.28
N HIS A 219 16.79 -3.96 18.75
CA HIS A 219 17.31 -5.20 19.32
C HIS A 219 16.69 -6.51 18.78
N LYS A 220 15.53 -6.50 18.10
CA LYS A 220 14.83 -7.70 17.59
C LYS A 220 14.07 -7.45 16.27
N ARG A 221 13.89 -8.53 15.51
CA ARG A 221 13.38 -8.52 14.12
C ARG A 221 11.89 -8.24 13.93
N ASP A 222 11.07 -8.12 14.97
CA ASP A 222 9.61 -7.93 14.87
C ASP A 222 9.18 -6.61 15.51
N SER A 223 9.02 -5.57 14.72
CA SER A 223 8.64 -4.24 15.20
C SER A 223 7.16 -3.91 15.06
N LEU A 224 6.46 -4.52 14.10
CA LEU A 224 5.01 -4.45 14.00
C LEU A 224 4.36 -5.49 14.92
N ARG A 225 3.52 -5.03 15.85
CA ARG A 225 2.75 -5.91 16.72
C ARG A 225 1.27 -5.65 16.57
N ALA A 226 0.51 -6.72 16.35
CA ALA A 226 -0.94 -6.67 16.46
C ALA A 226 -1.30 -6.34 17.91
N ALA A 227 -1.86 -5.14 18.13
CA ALA A 227 -2.30 -4.71 19.45
C ALA A 227 -3.70 -5.27 19.77
N MET A 228 -4.53 -5.37 18.76
CA MET A 228 -5.90 -5.86 18.89
C MET A 228 -6.48 -6.17 17.50
N THR A 229 -7.35 -7.18 17.42
CA THR A 229 -8.13 -7.49 16.22
C THR A 229 -9.60 -7.25 16.56
N PHE A 230 -10.29 -6.45 15.77
CA PHE A 230 -11.73 -6.22 15.90
C PHE A 230 -12.49 -7.00 14.83
N TRP A 231 -13.53 -7.68 15.25
CA TRP A 231 -14.50 -8.26 14.35
C TRP A 231 -15.55 -7.21 14.00
N THR A 232 -15.82 -7.05 12.74
CA THR A 232 -17.00 -6.31 12.26
C THR A 232 -18.07 -7.30 11.86
N ASP A 233 -18.64 -8.02 12.83
CA ASP A 233 -19.87 -8.75 12.58
C ASP A 233 -21.00 -7.73 12.44
N ASN A 234 -21.47 -7.54 11.23
CA ASN A 234 -22.56 -6.66 10.82
C ASN A 234 -22.20 -5.19 10.54
N LEU A 235 -21.67 -4.94 9.39
CA LEU A 235 -21.96 -3.71 8.63
C LEU A 235 -22.79 -4.07 7.40
#